data_1962aa85bcdf9f9d07d8458a2d3c765c
#
_entry.id   1962aa85bcdf9f9d07d8458a2d3c765c
#
_cell.length_a   1.000
_cell.length_b   1.000
_cell.length_c   1.000
_cell.angle_alpha   90.00
_cell.angle_beta   90.00
_cell.angle_gamma   90.00
#
_symmetry.space_group_name_H-M   'P 1'
#
loop_
_entity.id
_entity.type
_entity.pdbx_description
1 polymer ?
#
loop_
_entity_poly.entity_id
_entity_poly.type
_entity_poly.pdbx_seq_one_letter_code
_entity_poly.pdbx_strand_id
1 'polypeptide(L)'
;MLHAIDLFSGIGGITHGLRGIVEPIAYVEKNDDTRGFLARKHPNVPVFDDVCTFDATPYLGKVDIITGGWPCTGFSTAGKGTGFEHEASGLFTEVVRITKECQPKYLFLENSHTLAAYENINVIVKAFDKLEYDCRWTSCRATCVGAPHQRYRWFCLVVKKGAGVDFEIPVIDKFDWENNEPPRQIEKNNKTNKLRIGFMGNSVIPDQVRYAMTLLSTLENKVLGPSNTDGYSIDGRIYTFVVKHPTRNPLNIVLRPRENEASFAKICDPKKVLTKPVVKKYWATPVYNCMNSAKCPRTLTKRVSNMLSACVGFSEGGHKNWYLSAQWLEWLMGYESGYLSH
;
A
#
# COMPACT_ATOMS: atom_id res chain seq x y z
N MET A 1 9.40 -13.13 -15.77
CA MET A 1 8.47 -12.50 -14.81
C MET A 1 8.24 -13.49 -13.67
N LEU A 2 7.99 -12.99 -12.45
CA LEU A 2 7.67 -13.81 -11.28
C LEU A 2 6.19 -14.20 -11.29
N HIS A 3 5.87 -15.47 -11.15
CA HIS A 3 4.48 -15.93 -11.00
C HIS A 3 3.94 -15.54 -9.63
N ALA A 4 2.83 -14.81 -9.60
CA ALA A 4 2.29 -14.21 -8.37
C ALA A 4 0.93 -14.80 -7.96
N ILE A 5 0.75 -15.10 -6.68
CA ILE A 5 -0.56 -15.18 -6.04
C ILE A 5 -0.80 -13.83 -5.37
N ASP A 6 -1.91 -13.16 -5.73
CA ASP A 6 -2.29 -11.86 -5.14
C ASP A 6 -3.42 -12.07 -4.14
N LEU A 7 -3.12 -11.85 -2.86
CA LEU A 7 -4.06 -12.02 -1.74
C LEU A 7 -4.69 -10.68 -1.37
N PHE A 8 -5.97 -10.69 -1.02
CA PHE A 8 -6.74 -9.45 -0.75
C PHE A 8 -6.64 -8.49 -1.93
N SER A 9 -6.79 -9.04 -3.11
CA SER A 9 -6.33 -8.45 -4.40
C SER A 9 -6.95 -7.08 -4.69
N GLY A 10 -8.14 -6.79 -4.14
CA GLY A 10 -8.88 -5.60 -4.54
C GLY A 10 -9.06 -5.58 -6.06
N ILE A 11 -8.69 -4.48 -6.66
CA ILE A 11 -8.71 -4.32 -8.14
C ILE A 11 -7.40 -4.74 -8.82
N GLY A 12 -6.55 -5.53 -8.15
CA GLY A 12 -5.24 -5.93 -8.67
C GLY A 12 -4.21 -4.79 -8.65
N GLY A 13 -4.32 -3.86 -7.71
CA GLY A 13 -3.49 -2.65 -7.67
C GLY A 13 -2.01 -2.93 -7.44
N ILE A 14 -1.68 -3.93 -6.61
CA ILE A 14 -0.28 -4.31 -6.35
C ILE A 14 0.32 -4.94 -7.59
N THR A 15 -0.33 -5.92 -8.21
CA THR A 15 0.15 -6.57 -9.44
C THR A 15 0.24 -5.59 -10.60
N HIS A 16 -0.69 -4.62 -10.70
CA HIS A 16 -0.61 -3.54 -11.68
C HIS A 16 0.61 -2.63 -11.45
N GLY A 17 0.91 -2.26 -10.22
CA GLY A 17 2.13 -1.52 -9.87
C GLY A 17 3.41 -2.29 -10.18
N LEU A 18 3.35 -3.61 -10.08
CA LEU A 18 4.48 -4.52 -10.37
C LEU A 18 4.46 -5.09 -11.79
N ARG A 19 3.66 -4.50 -12.73
CA ARG A 19 3.63 -4.94 -14.14
C ARG A 19 5.03 -4.99 -14.74
N GLY A 20 5.30 -6.05 -15.50
CA GLY A 20 6.64 -6.32 -16.04
C GLY A 20 7.62 -6.97 -15.05
N ILE A 21 7.25 -7.08 -13.77
CA ILE A 21 8.01 -7.82 -12.74
C ILE A 21 7.24 -9.11 -12.40
N VAL A 22 5.94 -9.00 -12.14
CA VAL A 22 5.08 -10.12 -11.76
C VAL A 22 4.03 -10.43 -12.83
N GLU A 23 3.66 -11.70 -12.89
CA GLU A 23 2.53 -12.21 -13.66
C GLU A 23 1.58 -12.93 -12.70
N PRO A 24 0.34 -12.44 -12.50
CA PRO A 24 -0.60 -13.09 -11.60
C PRO A 24 -1.07 -14.43 -12.17
N ILE A 25 -0.97 -15.49 -11.36
CA ILE A 25 -1.47 -16.83 -11.66
C ILE A 25 -2.69 -17.19 -10.82
N ALA A 26 -2.99 -16.41 -9.77
CA ALA A 26 -4.22 -16.50 -8.98
C ALA A 26 -4.48 -15.17 -8.26
N TYR A 27 -5.75 -14.82 -8.12
CA TYR A 27 -6.26 -13.75 -7.28
C TYR A 27 -7.13 -14.33 -6.17
N VAL A 28 -7.05 -13.75 -4.96
CA VAL A 28 -7.93 -14.08 -3.83
C VAL A 28 -8.55 -12.79 -3.30
N GLU A 29 -9.88 -12.62 -3.49
CA GLU A 29 -10.59 -11.40 -3.14
C GLU A 29 -12.01 -11.72 -2.64
N LYS A 30 -12.39 -11.20 -1.48
CA LYS A 30 -13.66 -11.53 -0.85
C LYS A 30 -14.86 -10.79 -1.43
N ASN A 31 -14.67 -9.58 -1.94
CA ASN A 31 -15.75 -8.74 -2.43
C ASN A 31 -16.20 -9.17 -3.83
N ASP A 32 -17.49 -9.52 -4.00
CA ASP A 32 -18.07 -10.02 -5.24
C ASP A 32 -17.91 -9.05 -6.43
N ASP A 33 -18.16 -7.78 -6.21
CA ASP A 33 -18.05 -6.76 -7.26
C ASP A 33 -16.60 -6.64 -7.75
N THR A 34 -15.66 -6.71 -6.83
CA THR A 34 -14.22 -6.65 -7.12
C THR A 34 -13.74 -7.91 -7.82
N ARG A 35 -14.21 -9.11 -7.37
CA ARG A 35 -13.95 -10.38 -8.07
C ARG A 35 -14.48 -10.34 -9.51
N GLY A 36 -15.70 -9.86 -9.69
CA GLY A 36 -16.29 -9.70 -11.03
C GLY A 36 -15.47 -8.77 -11.92
N PHE A 37 -14.87 -7.72 -11.36
CA PHE A 37 -13.95 -6.84 -12.09
C PHE A 37 -12.66 -7.59 -12.48
N LEU A 38 -12.01 -8.27 -11.52
CA LEU A 38 -10.79 -9.04 -11.79
C LEU A 38 -10.99 -10.13 -12.85
N ALA A 39 -12.08 -10.89 -12.76
CA ALA A 39 -12.39 -11.95 -13.71
C ALA A 39 -12.61 -11.43 -15.15
N ARG A 40 -13.19 -10.23 -15.30
CA ARG A 40 -13.33 -9.60 -16.62
C ARG A 40 -12.00 -9.08 -17.16
N LYS A 41 -11.19 -8.46 -16.28
CA LYS A 41 -9.91 -7.85 -16.66
C LYS A 41 -8.82 -8.89 -16.93
N HIS A 42 -8.85 -10.01 -16.22
CA HIS A 42 -7.88 -11.09 -16.30
C HIS A 42 -8.57 -12.44 -16.54
N PRO A 43 -9.21 -12.67 -17.71
CA PRO A 43 -10.10 -13.82 -17.92
C PRO A 43 -9.39 -15.18 -17.84
N ASN A 44 -8.08 -15.20 -17.96
CA ASN A 44 -7.27 -16.42 -17.90
C ASN A 44 -6.67 -16.69 -16.51
N VAL A 45 -6.96 -15.84 -15.52
CA VAL A 45 -6.42 -15.98 -14.15
C VAL A 45 -7.56 -16.35 -13.21
N PRO A 46 -7.49 -17.46 -12.49
CA PRO A 46 -8.52 -17.85 -11.52
C PRO A 46 -8.64 -16.80 -10.39
N VAL A 47 -9.88 -16.54 -9.98
CA VAL A 47 -10.19 -15.61 -8.87
C VAL A 47 -10.96 -16.36 -7.80
N PHE A 48 -10.36 -16.51 -6.64
CA PHE A 48 -10.93 -17.20 -5.47
C PHE A 48 -11.61 -16.20 -4.53
N ASP A 49 -12.56 -16.68 -3.74
CA ASP A 49 -13.46 -15.83 -2.93
C ASP A 49 -13.02 -15.60 -1.49
N ASP A 50 -12.33 -16.54 -0.86
CA ASP A 50 -11.96 -16.41 0.55
C ASP A 50 -10.55 -16.93 0.83
N VAL A 51 -9.72 -16.05 1.39
CA VAL A 51 -8.37 -16.40 1.81
C VAL A 51 -8.34 -17.50 2.87
N CYS A 52 -9.36 -17.58 3.72
CA CYS A 52 -9.45 -18.58 4.80
C CYS A 52 -9.68 -20.01 4.27
N THR A 53 -10.31 -20.13 3.10
CA THR A 53 -10.58 -21.43 2.45
C THR A 53 -9.69 -21.71 1.25
N PHE A 54 -8.89 -20.73 0.84
CA PHE A 54 -7.98 -20.87 -0.29
C PHE A 54 -6.88 -21.90 0.03
N ASP A 55 -6.79 -22.96 -0.77
CA ASP A 55 -5.75 -23.98 -0.72
C ASP A 55 -4.61 -23.59 -1.67
N ALA A 56 -3.45 -23.26 -1.10
CA ALA A 56 -2.27 -22.89 -1.88
C ALA A 56 -1.34 -24.08 -2.18
N THR A 57 -1.64 -25.29 -1.69
CA THR A 57 -0.78 -26.47 -1.92
C THR A 57 -0.60 -26.81 -3.40
N PRO A 58 -1.58 -26.63 -4.33
CA PRO A 58 -1.38 -26.86 -5.76
C PRO A 58 -0.38 -25.91 -6.43
N TYR A 59 -0.02 -24.82 -5.74
CA TYR A 59 0.92 -23.80 -6.24
C TYR A 59 2.35 -24.00 -5.75
N LEU A 60 2.62 -25.02 -4.92
CA LEU A 60 3.97 -25.37 -4.49
C LEU A 60 4.89 -25.60 -5.69
N GLY A 61 6.00 -24.86 -5.73
CA GLY A 61 6.98 -24.90 -6.84
C GLY A 61 6.53 -24.20 -8.13
N LYS A 62 5.35 -23.53 -8.13
CA LYS A 62 4.82 -22.79 -9.29
C LYS A 62 4.72 -21.29 -9.04
N VAL A 63 4.71 -20.87 -7.77
CA VAL A 63 4.62 -19.47 -7.38
C VAL A 63 5.99 -18.97 -6.93
N ASP A 64 6.40 -17.83 -7.46
CA ASP A 64 7.65 -17.17 -7.10
C ASP A 64 7.43 -16.12 -6.01
N ILE A 65 6.29 -15.44 -6.05
CA ILE A 65 5.96 -14.34 -5.15
C ILE A 65 4.49 -14.34 -4.72
N ILE A 66 4.25 -14.08 -3.43
CA ILE A 66 2.92 -13.70 -2.94
C ILE A 66 2.89 -12.17 -2.83
N THR A 67 1.85 -11.54 -3.38
CA THR A 67 1.56 -10.13 -3.15
C THR A 67 0.30 -9.99 -2.29
N GLY A 68 0.16 -8.91 -1.53
CA GLY A 68 -1.08 -8.70 -0.79
C GLY A 68 -1.05 -7.58 0.24
N GLY A 69 -2.25 -7.07 0.53
CA GLY A 69 -2.48 -6.07 1.57
C GLY A 69 -3.70 -6.45 2.41
N TRP A 70 -3.48 -7.11 3.55
CA TRP A 70 -4.60 -7.55 4.40
C TRP A 70 -5.29 -6.37 5.10
N PRO A 71 -6.60 -6.49 5.45
CA PRO A 71 -7.34 -5.42 6.13
C PRO A 71 -6.67 -4.96 7.42
N CYS A 72 -6.51 -3.64 7.57
CA CYS A 72 -5.79 -3.01 8.68
C CYS A 72 -6.70 -2.41 9.75
N THR A 73 -7.92 -2.91 9.93
CA THR A 73 -8.91 -2.30 10.83
C THR A 73 -8.44 -2.21 12.28
N GLY A 74 -7.57 -3.10 12.74
CA GLY A 74 -6.93 -3.05 14.05
C GLY A 74 -5.75 -2.08 14.14
N PHE A 75 -5.14 -1.69 13.02
CA PHE A 75 -3.94 -0.85 12.99
C PHE A 75 -4.21 0.59 12.52
N SER A 76 -5.39 0.90 11.97
CA SER A 76 -5.67 2.23 11.45
C SER A 76 -5.94 3.21 12.61
N THR A 77 -5.51 4.47 12.43
CA THR A 77 -5.81 5.57 13.37
C THR A 77 -7.31 5.87 13.49
N ALA A 78 -8.12 5.37 12.57
CA ALA A 78 -9.59 5.44 12.60
C ALA A 78 -10.23 4.21 13.28
N GLY A 79 -9.45 3.15 13.57
CA GLY A 79 -9.88 1.94 14.25
C GLY A 79 -9.64 1.99 15.77
N LYS A 80 -9.99 0.89 16.46
CA LYS A 80 -9.88 0.79 17.92
C LYS A 80 -8.44 0.60 18.44
N GLY A 81 -7.43 0.55 17.57
CA GLY A 81 -6.00 0.43 17.95
C GLY A 81 -5.63 -0.91 18.61
N THR A 82 -6.40 -1.98 18.41
CA THR A 82 -6.19 -3.30 19.04
C THR A 82 -5.09 -4.15 18.40
N GLY A 83 -4.43 -3.63 17.36
CA GLY A 83 -3.29 -4.32 16.72
C GLY A 83 -3.66 -5.68 16.13
N PHE A 84 -2.82 -6.69 16.36
CA PHE A 84 -3.03 -8.07 15.91
C PHE A 84 -4.13 -8.83 16.68
N GLU A 85 -4.64 -8.30 17.79
CA GLU A 85 -5.75 -8.90 18.54
C GLU A 85 -7.11 -8.69 17.86
N HIS A 86 -7.18 -7.83 16.83
CA HIS A 86 -8.41 -7.61 16.08
C HIS A 86 -8.63 -8.74 15.06
N GLU A 87 -9.85 -9.25 14.94
CA GLU A 87 -10.24 -10.35 14.03
C GLU A 87 -9.77 -10.10 12.56
N ALA A 88 -9.96 -8.90 12.06
CA ALA A 88 -9.51 -8.55 10.70
C ALA A 88 -7.98 -8.49 10.54
N SER A 89 -7.24 -8.27 11.64
CA SER A 89 -5.77 -8.36 11.65
C SER A 89 -5.30 -9.80 11.76
N GLY A 90 -6.13 -10.69 12.27
CA GLY A 90 -5.92 -12.14 12.30
C GLY A 90 -5.76 -12.75 10.90
N LEU A 91 -6.25 -12.08 9.85
CA LEU A 91 -6.04 -12.52 8.46
C LEU A 91 -4.55 -12.53 8.02
N PHE A 92 -3.66 -11.89 8.78
CA PHE A 92 -2.22 -12.08 8.59
C PHE A 92 -1.79 -13.53 8.82
N THR A 93 -2.47 -14.28 9.69
CA THR A 93 -2.21 -15.72 9.91
C THR A 93 -2.46 -16.53 8.64
N GLU A 94 -3.41 -16.10 7.79
CA GLU A 94 -3.68 -16.73 6.50
C GLU A 94 -2.53 -16.46 5.50
N VAL A 95 -1.93 -15.27 5.52
CA VAL A 95 -0.72 -14.99 4.73
C VAL A 95 0.41 -15.95 5.14
N VAL A 96 0.60 -16.15 6.43
CA VAL A 96 1.63 -17.07 6.97
C VAL A 96 1.31 -18.52 6.59
N ARG A 97 0.04 -18.97 6.69
CA ARG A 97 -0.40 -20.32 6.28
C ARG A 97 -0.13 -20.57 4.79
N ILE A 98 -0.60 -19.67 3.93
CA ILE A 98 -0.43 -19.77 2.48
C ILE A 98 1.07 -19.77 2.12
N THR A 99 1.88 -18.94 2.78
CA THR A 99 3.34 -18.94 2.61
C THR A 99 3.95 -20.31 2.92
N LYS A 100 3.49 -20.95 4.01
CA LYS A 100 3.95 -22.30 4.39
C LYS A 100 3.53 -23.37 3.37
N GLU A 101 2.33 -23.25 2.79
CA GLU A 101 1.79 -24.20 1.82
C GLU A 101 2.51 -24.15 0.48
N CYS A 102 2.73 -22.97 -0.11
CA CYS A 102 3.29 -22.85 -1.45
C CYS A 102 4.77 -22.44 -1.49
N GLN A 103 5.37 -22.04 -0.38
CA GLN A 103 6.79 -21.75 -0.19
C GLN A 103 7.40 -20.85 -1.29
N PRO A 104 6.85 -19.67 -1.55
CA PRO A 104 7.35 -18.76 -2.57
C PRO A 104 8.76 -18.29 -2.24
N LYS A 105 9.50 -17.81 -3.24
CA LYS A 105 10.81 -17.19 -3.03
C LYS A 105 10.69 -15.82 -2.35
N TYR A 106 9.60 -15.09 -2.65
CA TYR A 106 9.35 -13.74 -2.18
C TYR A 106 7.92 -13.55 -1.68
N LEU A 107 7.73 -12.53 -0.80
CA LEU A 107 6.44 -11.90 -0.60
C LEU A 107 6.61 -10.39 -0.72
N PHE A 108 5.62 -9.71 -1.29
CA PHE A 108 5.55 -8.25 -1.27
C PHE A 108 4.22 -7.81 -0.66
N LEU A 109 4.31 -7.23 0.52
CA LEU A 109 3.18 -6.93 1.39
C LEU A 109 2.98 -5.43 1.55
N GLU A 110 1.72 -5.00 1.58
CA GLU A 110 1.31 -3.60 1.81
C GLU A 110 0.39 -3.50 3.03
N ASN A 111 0.47 -2.37 3.75
CA ASN A 111 -0.50 -2.06 4.79
C ASN A 111 -0.45 -0.56 5.17
N SER A 112 -1.24 -0.17 6.18
CA SER A 112 -1.15 1.14 6.79
C SER A 112 0.26 1.38 7.38
N HIS A 113 0.75 2.62 7.29
CA HIS A 113 2.03 3.02 7.87
C HIS A 113 2.11 2.77 9.39
N THR A 114 0.99 2.67 10.08
CA THR A 114 0.92 2.35 11.52
C THR A 114 1.47 0.95 11.83
N LEU A 115 1.54 0.07 10.81
CA LEU A 115 2.16 -1.25 10.96
C LEU A 115 3.68 -1.17 11.19
N ALA A 116 4.32 -0.04 10.86
CA ALA A 116 5.73 0.18 11.12
C ALA A 116 6.08 0.33 12.62
N ALA A 117 5.08 0.36 13.54
CA ALA A 117 5.34 0.31 14.97
C ALA A 117 6.09 -0.99 15.35
N TYR A 118 7.01 -0.88 16.30
CA TYR A 118 7.91 -2.00 16.64
C TYR A 118 7.17 -3.28 17.04
N GLU A 119 6.12 -3.15 17.83
CA GLU A 119 5.33 -4.28 18.31
C GLU A 119 4.76 -5.08 17.13
N ASN A 120 4.25 -4.39 16.12
CA ASN A 120 3.67 -5.01 14.92
C ASN A 120 4.77 -5.63 14.05
N ILE A 121 5.87 -4.92 13.83
CA ILE A 121 7.03 -5.43 13.06
C ILE A 121 7.59 -6.69 13.71
N ASN A 122 7.71 -6.71 15.04
CA ASN A 122 8.22 -7.86 15.77
C ASN A 122 7.35 -9.12 15.57
N VAL A 123 6.01 -8.97 15.50
CA VAL A 123 5.10 -10.09 15.19
C VAL A 123 5.35 -10.61 13.78
N ILE A 124 5.42 -9.71 12.79
CA ILE A 124 5.64 -10.06 11.38
C ILE A 124 6.99 -10.77 11.20
N VAL A 125 8.06 -10.17 11.72
CA VAL A 125 9.41 -10.73 11.60
C VAL A 125 9.50 -12.11 12.24
N LYS A 126 8.97 -12.30 13.46
CA LYS A 126 8.97 -13.61 14.13
C LYS A 126 8.16 -14.67 13.38
N ALA A 127 7.07 -14.27 12.73
CA ALA A 127 6.25 -15.20 11.95
C ALA A 127 7.02 -15.70 10.70
N PHE A 128 7.67 -14.80 9.97
CA PHE A 128 8.42 -15.15 8.77
C PHE A 128 9.77 -15.80 9.08
N ASP A 129 10.44 -15.40 10.17
CA ASP A 129 11.69 -16.07 10.61
C ASP A 129 11.49 -17.57 10.88
N LYS A 130 10.36 -17.96 11.51
CA LYS A 130 9.98 -19.37 11.72
C LYS A 130 9.78 -20.16 10.42
N LEU A 131 9.55 -19.47 9.31
CA LEU A 131 9.39 -20.06 7.98
C LEU A 131 10.65 -19.93 7.13
N GLU A 132 11.77 -19.51 7.73
CA GLU A 132 13.07 -19.31 7.06
C GLU A 132 13.03 -18.16 6.03
N TYR A 133 12.43 -17.01 6.40
CA TYR A 133 12.46 -15.78 5.61
C TYR A 133 12.98 -14.60 6.42
N ASP A 134 13.63 -13.68 5.72
CA ASP A 134 14.02 -12.36 6.20
C ASP A 134 13.10 -11.28 5.62
N CYS A 135 12.93 -10.19 6.35
CA CYS A 135 12.05 -9.08 5.99
C CYS A 135 12.86 -7.80 5.73
N ARG A 136 12.43 -7.02 4.74
CA ARG A 136 12.89 -5.65 4.47
C ARG A 136 11.67 -4.78 4.31
N TRP A 137 11.60 -3.63 4.99
CA TRP A 137 10.41 -2.78 4.93
C TRP A 137 10.74 -1.32 4.84
N THR A 138 9.82 -0.57 4.25
CA THR A 138 9.85 0.88 4.13
C THR A 138 8.45 1.45 4.30
N SER A 139 8.36 2.72 4.68
CA SER A 139 7.11 3.46 4.62
C SER A 139 7.30 4.69 3.74
N CYS A 140 6.48 4.83 2.73
CA CYS A 140 6.56 5.98 1.82
C CYS A 140 5.20 6.68 1.65
N ARG A 141 5.25 7.95 1.32
CA ARG A 141 4.08 8.77 1.00
C ARG A 141 3.82 8.75 -0.50
N ALA A 142 2.58 8.92 -0.90
CA ALA A 142 2.19 9.10 -2.30
C ALA A 142 2.96 10.25 -2.97
N THR A 143 3.26 11.30 -2.22
CA THR A 143 4.08 12.43 -2.71
C THR A 143 5.51 12.06 -3.11
N CYS A 144 6.04 10.93 -2.65
CA CYS A 144 7.36 10.44 -3.07
C CYS A 144 7.40 10.07 -4.57
N VAL A 145 6.24 9.79 -5.15
CA VAL A 145 6.10 9.47 -6.57
C VAL A 145 5.42 10.58 -7.38
N GLY A 146 5.12 11.72 -6.75
CA GLY A 146 4.51 12.88 -7.42
C GLY A 146 2.99 12.99 -7.25
N ALA A 147 2.33 12.02 -6.63
CA ALA A 147 0.89 12.07 -6.42
C ALA A 147 0.47 13.30 -5.56
N PRO A 148 -0.63 13.99 -5.91
CA PRO A 148 -1.03 15.23 -5.24
C PRO A 148 -1.77 15.02 -3.90
N HIS A 149 -1.47 13.93 -3.19
CA HIS A 149 -1.99 13.66 -1.84
C HIS A 149 -0.98 12.87 -0.99
N GLN A 150 -1.23 12.77 0.33
CA GLN A 150 -0.26 12.24 1.29
C GLN A 150 -0.56 10.80 1.74
N ARG A 151 -1.11 9.92 0.88
CA ARG A 151 -1.35 8.53 1.25
C ARG A 151 -0.05 7.88 1.74
N TYR A 152 0.04 7.58 3.05
CA TYR A 152 1.22 7.01 3.68
C TYR A 152 1.00 5.51 3.88
N ARG A 153 1.88 4.68 3.33
CA ARG A 153 1.77 3.23 3.35
C ARG A 153 3.09 2.56 3.72
N TRP A 154 2.97 1.48 4.43
CA TRP A 154 4.04 0.54 4.74
C TRP A 154 4.09 -0.54 3.66
N PHE A 155 5.31 -0.91 3.26
CA PHE A 155 5.58 -2.00 2.33
C PHE A 155 6.67 -2.89 2.91
N CYS A 156 6.59 -4.19 2.61
CA CYS A 156 7.58 -5.16 3.03
C CYS A 156 7.90 -6.14 1.91
N LEU A 157 9.17 -6.30 1.60
CA LEU A 157 9.69 -7.40 0.80
C LEU A 157 10.22 -8.47 1.76
N VAL A 158 9.61 -9.64 1.72
CA VAL A 158 10.02 -10.83 2.46
C VAL A 158 10.77 -11.73 1.50
N VAL A 159 11.94 -12.22 1.89
CA VAL A 159 12.84 -12.97 1.02
C VAL A 159 13.21 -14.28 1.72
N LYS A 160 13.08 -15.41 1.04
CA LYS A 160 13.51 -16.72 1.57
C LYS A 160 15.00 -16.70 1.88
N LYS A 161 15.40 -17.16 3.05
CA LYS A 161 16.80 -17.15 3.47
C LYS A 161 17.69 -17.87 2.45
N GLY A 162 18.81 -17.26 2.13
CA GLY A 162 19.75 -17.77 1.12
C GLY A 162 19.35 -17.56 -0.34
N ALA A 163 18.15 -17.03 -0.61
CA ALA A 163 17.68 -16.87 -1.98
C ALA A 163 18.21 -15.61 -2.70
N GLY A 164 18.54 -14.55 -1.94
CA GLY A 164 18.88 -13.25 -2.53
C GLY A 164 17.70 -12.62 -3.32
N VAL A 165 17.92 -11.46 -3.92
CA VAL A 165 16.98 -10.82 -4.86
C VAL A 165 17.58 -10.89 -6.26
N ASP A 166 16.95 -11.65 -7.14
CA ASP A 166 17.47 -12.02 -8.46
C ASP A 166 16.51 -11.66 -9.62
N PHE A 167 15.61 -10.69 -9.40
CA PHE A 167 14.76 -10.17 -10.46
C PHE A 167 15.10 -8.71 -10.79
N GLU A 168 14.90 -8.35 -12.05
CA GLU A 168 15.08 -7.00 -12.52
C GLU A 168 13.78 -6.20 -12.45
N ILE A 169 13.90 -4.90 -12.20
CA ILE A 169 12.78 -3.96 -12.23
C ILE A 169 12.88 -3.12 -13.49
N PRO A 170 12.06 -3.38 -14.51
CA PRO A 170 12.09 -2.60 -15.72
C PRO A 170 11.69 -1.15 -15.45
N VAL A 171 12.38 -0.24 -16.13
CA VAL A 171 12.00 1.18 -16.09
C VAL A 171 10.71 1.34 -16.89
N ILE A 172 9.71 1.93 -16.24
CA ILE A 172 8.45 2.33 -16.89
C ILE A 172 8.21 3.80 -16.62
N ASP A 173 7.44 4.43 -17.50
CA ASP A 173 7.04 5.82 -17.31
C ASP A 173 6.22 5.96 -16.02
N LYS A 174 6.52 7.02 -15.27
CA LYS A 174 5.73 7.39 -14.10
C LYS A 174 4.40 7.97 -14.54
N PHE A 175 3.40 7.80 -13.69
CA PHE A 175 2.11 8.44 -13.92
C PHE A 175 2.24 9.97 -13.93
N ASP A 176 1.62 10.60 -14.91
CA ASP A 176 1.67 12.05 -15.10
C ASP A 176 0.48 12.73 -14.39
N TRP A 177 0.74 13.26 -13.18
CA TRP A 177 -0.25 14.04 -12.42
C TRP A 177 -0.28 15.53 -12.81
N GLU A 178 0.58 15.98 -13.71
CA GLU A 178 0.63 17.39 -14.12
C GLU A 178 -0.30 17.67 -15.31
N ASN A 179 -0.55 16.64 -16.11
CA ASN A 179 -1.37 16.75 -17.31
C ASN A 179 -2.60 15.83 -17.23
N ASN A 180 -3.57 16.09 -18.10
CA ASN A 180 -4.76 15.25 -18.32
C ASN A 180 -5.64 15.02 -17.07
N GLU A 181 -5.70 15.99 -16.13
CA GLU A 181 -6.63 15.93 -15.00
C GLU A 181 -8.07 15.94 -15.52
N PRO A 182 -8.86 14.88 -15.30
CA PRO A 182 -10.25 14.84 -15.74
C PRO A 182 -11.14 15.68 -14.82
N PRO A 183 -12.40 15.96 -15.21
CA PRO A 183 -13.35 16.69 -14.37
C PRO A 183 -13.51 16.05 -12.99
N ARG A 184 -13.38 16.84 -11.94
CA ARG A 184 -13.44 16.41 -10.53
C ARG A 184 -14.85 16.01 -10.10
N GLN A 185 -15.85 16.54 -10.77
CA GLN A 185 -17.26 16.40 -10.40
C GLN A 185 -18.12 16.00 -11.61
N ILE A 186 -19.20 15.30 -11.33
CA ILE A 186 -20.23 14.92 -12.32
C ILE A 186 -21.61 15.35 -11.82
N GLU A 187 -22.51 15.70 -12.75
CA GLU A 187 -23.88 16.16 -12.42
C GLU A 187 -24.78 15.02 -11.95
N LYS A 188 -24.67 13.84 -12.55
CA LYS A 188 -25.50 12.67 -12.24
C LYS A 188 -24.67 11.53 -11.71
N ASN A 189 -24.96 11.08 -10.50
CA ASN A 189 -24.33 9.90 -9.93
C ASN A 189 -25.14 8.65 -10.31
N ASN A 190 -24.45 7.61 -10.71
CA ASN A 190 -25.04 6.30 -11.03
C ASN A 190 -24.36 5.19 -10.21
N LYS A 191 -24.89 3.96 -10.31
CA LYS A 191 -24.38 2.79 -9.59
C LYS A 191 -22.91 2.52 -9.96
N THR A 192 -22.56 2.63 -11.23
CA THR A 192 -21.21 2.40 -11.75
C THR A 192 -20.21 3.39 -11.17
N ASN A 193 -20.51 4.69 -11.14
CA ASN A 193 -19.64 5.71 -10.55
C ASN A 193 -19.41 5.44 -9.05
N LYS A 194 -20.47 5.10 -8.31
CA LYS A 194 -20.34 4.75 -6.87
C LYS A 194 -19.44 3.54 -6.65
N LEU A 195 -19.60 2.50 -7.46
CA LEU A 195 -18.83 1.27 -7.39
C LEU A 195 -17.32 1.55 -7.65
N ARG A 196 -17.02 2.26 -8.73
CA ARG A 196 -15.66 2.66 -9.09
C ARG A 196 -14.99 3.51 -7.99
N ILE A 197 -15.73 4.45 -7.40
CA ILE A 197 -15.26 5.22 -6.23
C ILE A 197 -14.91 4.30 -5.06
N GLY A 198 -15.76 3.31 -4.76
CA GLY A 198 -15.53 2.31 -3.72
C GLY A 198 -14.24 1.51 -3.96
N PHE A 199 -14.01 1.08 -5.19
CA PHE A 199 -12.79 0.36 -5.59
C PHE A 199 -11.53 1.21 -5.36
N MET A 200 -11.54 2.49 -5.77
CA MET A 200 -10.40 3.39 -5.59
C MET A 200 -10.08 3.67 -4.13
N GLY A 201 -11.08 3.72 -3.25
CA GLY A 201 -10.86 3.97 -1.82
C GLY A 201 -10.00 2.92 -1.12
N ASN A 202 -10.10 1.68 -1.57
CA ASN A 202 -9.34 0.54 -1.02
C ASN A 202 -8.07 0.21 -1.83
N SER A 203 -7.86 0.84 -2.98
CA SER A 203 -6.72 0.54 -3.85
C SER A 203 -5.41 1.14 -3.32
N VAL A 204 -4.31 0.68 -3.87
CA VAL A 204 -2.97 1.25 -3.72
C VAL A 204 -2.66 2.20 -4.88
N ILE A 205 -1.58 2.97 -4.79
CA ILE A 205 -1.05 3.76 -5.91
C ILE A 205 0.00 2.92 -6.63
N PRO A 206 -0.20 2.59 -7.92
CA PRO A 206 0.72 1.71 -8.66
C PRO A 206 2.19 2.17 -8.61
N ASP A 207 2.44 3.46 -8.82
CA ASP A 207 3.80 4.02 -8.77
C ASP A 207 4.42 3.96 -7.36
N GLN A 208 3.61 4.09 -6.29
CA GLN A 208 4.09 3.95 -4.92
C GLN A 208 4.50 2.50 -4.62
N VAL A 209 3.75 1.52 -5.14
CA VAL A 209 4.06 0.08 -5.07
C VAL A 209 5.41 -0.19 -5.76
N ARG A 210 5.57 0.28 -6.99
CA ARG A 210 6.81 0.12 -7.76
C ARG A 210 7.99 0.80 -7.08
N TYR A 211 7.81 2.01 -6.61
CA TYR A 211 8.85 2.75 -5.86
C TYR A 211 9.32 1.96 -4.63
N ALA A 212 8.39 1.44 -3.84
CA ALA A 212 8.72 0.63 -2.66
C ALA A 212 9.44 -0.67 -3.04
N MET A 213 8.98 -1.39 -4.08
CA MET A 213 9.64 -2.59 -4.57
C MET A 213 11.08 -2.28 -5.00
N THR A 214 11.30 -1.18 -5.74
CA THR A 214 12.64 -0.76 -6.18
C THR A 214 13.56 -0.48 -4.99
N LEU A 215 13.08 0.23 -3.99
CA LEU A 215 13.87 0.48 -2.78
C LEU A 215 14.25 -0.81 -2.06
N LEU A 216 13.28 -1.70 -1.84
CA LEU A 216 13.46 -2.90 -1.03
C LEU A 216 14.28 -3.99 -1.73
N SER A 217 14.25 -4.04 -3.07
CA SER A 217 15.06 -4.99 -3.85
C SER A 217 16.53 -4.60 -3.91
N THR A 218 16.86 -3.31 -3.79
CA THR A 218 18.24 -2.79 -3.91
C THR A 218 18.99 -2.72 -2.58
N LEU A 219 18.37 -3.16 -1.48
CA LEU A 219 18.88 -3.00 -0.11
C LEU A 219 20.22 -3.72 0.19
N GLU A 220 20.62 -4.67 -0.61
CA GLU A 220 21.89 -5.38 -0.39
C GLU A 220 23.13 -4.49 -0.61
N ASN A 221 22.99 -3.35 -1.30
CA ASN A 221 24.13 -2.56 -1.74
C ASN A 221 24.05 -1.05 -1.50
N LYS A 222 22.94 -0.44 -1.04
CA LYS A 222 22.85 1.03 -0.86
C LYS A 222 21.80 1.45 0.16
N VAL A 223 22.16 2.45 0.87
CA VAL A 223 21.47 3.40 1.73
C VAL A 223 20.02 3.66 1.33
N LEU A 224 19.10 3.26 2.19
CA LEU A 224 17.69 3.67 2.11
C LEU A 224 17.52 5.17 2.35
N GLY A 225 16.47 5.73 1.79
CA GLY A 225 16.08 7.13 1.98
C GLY A 225 15.80 7.51 3.43
N PRO A 226 15.55 8.78 3.72
CA PRO A 226 15.59 9.37 5.06
C PRO A 226 14.34 9.08 5.91
N SER A 227 13.83 7.85 5.92
CA SER A 227 12.66 7.48 6.72
C SER A 227 13.09 6.68 7.96
N ASN A 228 12.75 7.18 9.15
CA ASN A 228 12.99 6.48 10.42
C ASN A 228 12.10 5.22 10.60
N THR A 229 11.29 4.89 9.61
CA THR A 229 10.38 3.75 9.62
C THR A 229 10.89 2.57 8.80
N ASP A 230 12.08 2.71 8.20
CA ASP A 230 12.67 1.68 7.36
C ASP A 230 13.50 0.71 8.20
N GLY A 231 13.55 -0.55 7.78
CA GLY A 231 14.31 -1.56 8.48
C GLY A 231 14.38 -2.89 7.73
N TYR A 232 15.12 -3.81 8.31
CA TYR A 232 15.21 -5.19 7.85
C TYR A 232 15.40 -6.15 9.02
N SER A 233 15.19 -7.43 8.78
CA SER A 233 15.55 -8.49 9.72
C SER A 233 16.56 -9.46 9.10
N ILE A 234 17.40 -10.02 9.97
CA ILE A 234 18.26 -11.16 9.67
C ILE A 234 18.13 -12.11 10.84
N ASP A 235 17.79 -13.37 10.56
CA ASP A 235 17.62 -14.43 11.58
C ASP A 235 16.76 -13.98 12.76
N GLY A 236 15.61 -13.37 12.47
CA GLY A 236 14.65 -12.88 13.46
C GLY A 236 15.07 -11.64 14.25
N ARG A 237 16.28 -11.11 14.03
CA ARG A 237 16.76 -9.87 14.65
C ARG A 237 16.39 -8.66 13.80
N ILE A 238 15.82 -7.64 14.45
CA ILE A 238 15.33 -6.41 13.80
C ILE A 238 16.42 -5.35 13.81
N TYR A 239 16.68 -4.78 12.64
CA TYR A 239 17.59 -3.66 12.43
C TYR A 239 16.81 -2.50 11.82
N THR A 240 16.96 -1.30 12.41
CA THR A 240 16.35 -0.07 11.90
C THR A 240 17.43 0.88 11.43
N PHE A 241 17.16 1.62 10.35
CA PHE A 241 18.07 2.65 9.89
C PHE A 241 17.95 3.87 10.80
N VAL A 242 19.03 4.24 11.46
CA VAL A 242 19.11 5.50 12.20
C VAL A 242 19.80 6.52 11.31
N VAL A 243 19.02 7.42 10.72
CA VAL A 243 19.59 8.58 10.05
C VAL A 243 20.12 9.53 11.13
N LYS A 244 21.44 9.59 11.31
CA LYS A 244 22.02 10.73 12.01
C LYS A 244 21.78 11.97 11.17
N HIS A 245 21.28 13.06 11.77
CA HIS A 245 21.07 14.35 11.13
C HIS A 245 22.19 14.67 10.10
N PRO A 246 21.85 15.18 8.93
CA PRO A 246 22.84 15.50 7.90
C PRO A 246 23.76 16.64 8.35
N THR A 247 24.79 16.32 9.09
CA THR A 247 25.98 17.12 9.12
C THR A 247 26.73 16.80 7.84
N ARG A 248 26.62 17.65 6.86
CA ARG A 248 27.44 17.81 5.63
C ARG A 248 28.06 16.57 4.93
N ASN A 249 27.78 15.33 5.39
CA ASN A 249 28.25 14.11 4.75
C ASN A 249 27.15 13.04 4.75
N PRO A 250 26.53 12.73 3.60
CA PRO A 250 25.34 11.87 3.50
C PRO A 250 25.62 10.37 3.72
N LEU A 251 26.84 9.97 4.05
CA LEU A 251 27.26 8.57 4.05
C LEU A 251 27.42 7.91 5.44
N ASN A 252 27.02 8.56 6.54
CA ASN A 252 27.10 7.95 7.87
C ASN A 252 25.76 7.33 8.31
N ILE A 253 25.38 6.22 7.70
CA ILE A 253 24.31 5.36 8.20
C ILE A 253 24.95 4.33 9.12
N VAL A 254 24.54 4.35 10.39
CA VAL A 254 24.97 3.35 11.37
C VAL A 254 23.79 2.40 11.60
N LEU A 255 23.99 1.14 11.23
CA LEU A 255 23.10 0.04 11.59
C LEU A 255 23.26 -0.26 13.08
N ARG A 256 22.19 -0.27 13.85
CA ARG A 256 22.20 -0.68 15.24
C ARG A 256 21.17 -1.78 15.50
N PRO A 257 21.55 -2.86 16.21
CA PRO A 257 20.56 -3.76 16.78
C PRO A 257 19.66 -2.98 17.74
N ARG A 258 18.38 -3.29 17.73
CA ARG A 258 17.44 -2.60 18.60
C ARG A 258 17.25 -3.41 19.89
N GLU A 259 17.78 -2.90 20.99
CA GLU A 259 17.74 -3.61 22.27
C GLU A 259 16.65 -3.14 23.23
N ASN A 260 15.99 -1.95 23.00
CA ASN A 260 15.00 -1.39 23.92
C ASN A 260 13.94 -0.51 23.28
N GLU A 261 12.69 -0.68 23.72
CA GLU A 261 11.47 0.03 23.25
C GLU A 261 11.49 1.56 23.46
N ALA A 262 12.17 2.05 24.49
CA ALA A 262 12.20 3.48 24.85
C ALA A 262 12.85 4.38 23.78
N SER A 263 13.64 3.83 22.87
CA SER A 263 14.34 4.60 21.84
C SER A 263 13.45 5.00 20.66
N PHE A 264 12.31 4.31 20.43
CA PHE A 264 11.45 4.55 19.27
C PHE A 264 10.52 5.75 19.42
N ALA A 265 9.98 5.95 20.60
CA ALA A 265 9.07 7.06 20.89
C ALA A 265 9.74 8.45 20.79
N LYS A 266 11.05 8.53 21.05
CA LYS A 266 11.82 9.79 20.97
C LYS A 266 12.27 10.19 19.57
N ILE A 267 12.25 9.26 18.59
CA ILE A 267 12.77 9.49 17.23
C ILE A 267 11.65 9.91 16.28
N CYS A 268 10.39 9.63 16.62
CA CYS A 268 9.22 9.91 15.78
C CYS A 268 8.52 11.23 16.13
N ASP A 269 9.24 12.32 16.44
CA ASP A 269 8.61 13.64 16.51
C ASP A 269 8.49 14.24 15.10
N PRO A 270 7.29 14.22 14.46
CA PRO A 270 7.11 14.71 13.11
C PRO A 270 7.19 16.24 13.00
N LYS A 271 7.43 16.96 14.12
CA LYS A 271 7.43 18.41 14.16
C LYS A 271 8.79 19.06 13.85
N LYS A 272 9.88 18.30 13.70
CA LYS A 272 11.24 18.86 13.64
C LYS A 272 11.92 18.83 12.26
N VAL A 273 11.30 18.39 11.20
CA VAL A 273 11.87 18.44 9.84
C VAL A 273 10.92 19.14 8.89
N LEU A 274 10.81 20.47 9.02
CA LEU A 274 10.18 21.30 8.00
C LEU A 274 10.94 22.63 7.88
N THR A 275 11.96 22.65 7.03
CA THR A 275 12.23 23.85 6.22
C THR A 275 10.95 24.09 5.43
N LYS A 276 10.36 25.31 5.52
CA LYS A 276 9.08 25.67 4.91
C LYS A 276 9.03 25.20 3.45
N PRO A 277 8.27 24.15 3.09
CA PRO A 277 8.03 23.86 1.69
C PRO A 277 7.05 24.90 1.16
N VAL A 278 7.25 25.29 -0.11
CA VAL A 278 6.19 25.90 -0.91
C VAL A 278 4.95 25.04 -0.71
N VAL A 279 3.89 25.62 -0.14
CA VAL A 279 2.65 24.91 0.20
C VAL A 279 1.96 24.54 -1.10
N LYS A 280 2.36 23.41 -1.72
CA LYS A 280 1.50 22.73 -2.68
C LYS A 280 0.28 22.27 -1.88
N LYS A 281 -0.90 22.74 -2.26
CA LYS A 281 -2.16 22.35 -1.63
C LYS A 281 -2.43 20.90 -1.99
N TYR A 282 -2.19 19.97 -1.06
CA TYR A 282 -2.45 18.55 -1.28
C TYR A 282 -3.92 18.24 -1.07
N TRP A 283 -4.46 17.33 -1.88
CA TRP A 283 -5.78 16.77 -1.67
C TRP A 283 -5.80 15.86 -0.43
N ALA A 284 -6.97 15.72 0.18
CA ALA A 284 -7.18 14.71 1.21
C ALA A 284 -6.98 13.31 0.63
N THR A 285 -6.37 12.42 1.41
CA THR A 285 -6.16 11.02 0.99
C THR A 285 -7.50 10.33 0.73
N PRO A 286 -7.71 9.69 -0.42
CA PRO A 286 -8.88 8.87 -0.67
C PRO A 286 -8.98 7.72 0.34
N VAL A 287 -10.13 7.58 0.99
CA VAL A 287 -10.46 6.46 1.89
C VAL A 287 -11.88 5.99 1.66
N TYR A 288 -12.15 4.70 1.84
CA TYR A 288 -13.46 4.09 1.56
C TYR A 288 -14.64 4.82 2.24
N ASN A 289 -14.52 5.13 3.52
CA ASN A 289 -15.59 5.77 4.30
C ASN A 289 -15.87 7.23 3.90
N CYS A 290 -14.92 7.92 3.29
CA CYS A 290 -15.12 9.28 2.79
C CYS A 290 -15.97 9.33 1.51
N MET A 291 -16.20 8.19 0.87
CA MET A 291 -16.82 8.07 -0.44
C MET A 291 -18.28 7.67 -0.39
N ASN A 292 -18.76 7.16 0.75
CA ASN A 292 -20.18 6.81 0.93
C ASN A 292 -21.13 8.01 0.89
N SER A 293 -20.65 9.23 1.14
CA SER A 293 -21.40 10.47 0.92
C SER A 293 -20.82 11.22 -0.28
N ALA A 294 -21.16 10.79 -1.49
CA ALA A 294 -20.74 11.47 -2.72
C ALA A 294 -21.29 12.92 -2.84
N LYS A 295 -22.10 13.37 -1.90
CA LYS A 295 -22.59 14.76 -1.83
C LYS A 295 -21.53 15.67 -1.21
N CYS A 296 -21.18 16.72 -1.92
CA CYS A 296 -20.32 17.78 -1.40
C CYS A 296 -21.10 18.62 -0.38
N PRO A 297 -20.72 18.65 0.90
CA PRO A 297 -21.43 19.45 1.91
C PRO A 297 -21.21 20.95 1.67
N ARG A 298 -22.22 21.76 2.02
CA ARG A 298 -22.20 23.22 1.85
C ARG A 298 -21.33 23.98 2.85
N THR A 299 -21.01 23.38 3.98
CA THR A 299 -20.26 24.02 5.07
C THR A 299 -19.15 23.12 5.56
N LEU A 300 -17.94 23.68 5.64
CA LEU A 300 -16.78 23.02 6.24
C LEU A 300 -16.90 23.07 7.76
N THR A 301 -17.30 21.97 8.37
CA THR A 301 -17.05 21.74 9.80
C THR A 301 -15.68 21.05 9.94
N LYS A 302 -15.04 21.19 11.11
CA LYS A 302 -13.71 20.58 11.40
C LYS A 302 -13.66 19.06 11.14
N ARG A 303 -14.82 18.38 11.17
CA ARG A 303 -15.01 16.95 10.94
C ARG A 303 -15.14 16.60 9.45
N VAL A 304 -15.59 17.56 8.63
CA VAL A 304 -15.88 17.41 7.19
C VAL A 304 -14.71 17.90 6.33
N SER A 305 -13.86 18.78 6.86
CA SER A 305 -12.72 19.37 6.13
C SER A 305 -11.65 18.35 5.68
N ASN A 306 -11.65 17.16 6.25
CA ASN A 306 -10.72 16.08 5.89
C ASN A 306 -11.31 15.08 4.88
N MET A 307 -12.55 15.28 4.45
CA MET A 307 -13.19 14.40 3.46
C MET A 307 -12.86 14.90 2.04
N LEU A 308 -12.40 14.01 1.17
CA LEU A 308 -12.03 14.35 -0.19
C LEU A 308 -13.18 15.00 -0.97
N SER A 309 -14.40 14.46 -0.87
CA SER A 309 -15.60 15.02 -1.50
C SER A 309 -15.92 16.45 -1.03
N ALA A 310 -15.67 16.75 0.25
CA ALA A 310 -15.84 18.09 0.81
C ALA A 310 -14.78 19.06 0.28
N CYS A 311 -13.50 18.60 0.20
CA CYS A 311 -12.43 19.43 -0.35
C CYS A 311 -12.67 19.78 -1.81
N VAL A 312 -13.13 18.83 -2.63
CA VAL A 312 -13.48 19.06 -4.04
C VAL A 312 -14.68 19.99 -4.17
N GLY A 313 -15.76 19.75 -3.43
CA GLY A 313 -16.95 20.61 -3.48
C GLY A 313 -16.67 22.04 -3.09
N PHE A 314 -15.81 22.25 -2.10
CA PHE A 314 -15.43 23.60 -1.66
C PHE A 314 -14.53 24.32 -2.68
N SER A 315 -13.58 23.61 -3.31
CA SER A 315 -12.68 24.19 -4.31
C SER A 315 -13.38 24.61 -5.61
N GLU A 316 -14.48 23.94 -5.96
CA GLU A 316 -15.24 24.15 -7.21
C GLU A 316 -16.51 25.03 -7.02
N GLY A 317 -16.66 25.68 -5.87
CA GLY A 317 -17.79 26.58 -5.63
C GLY A 317 -19.13 25.92 -5.29
N GLY A 318 -19.14 24.65 -4.94
CA GLY A 318 -20.23 23.90 -4.28
C GLY A 318 -21.63 24.02 -4.85
N HIS A 319 -21.98 23.34 -5.93
CA HIS A 319 -23.37 23.21 -6.39
C HIS A 319 -24.12 22.05 -5.70
N LYS A 320 -25.43 22.21 -5.46
CA LYS A 320 -26.27 21.29 -4.67
C LYS A 320 -26.32 19.84 -5.15
N ASN A 321 -25.99 19.55 -6.42
CA ASN A 321 -26.27 18.30 -7.10
C ASN A 321 -25.03 17.67 -7.77
N TRP A 322 -23.82 18.03 -7.35
CA TRP A 322 -22.62 17.51 -7.94
C TRP A 322 -22.04 16.36 -7.10
N TYR A 323 -21.47 15.38 -7.77
CA TYR A 323 -20.91 14.19 -7.18
C TYR A 323 -19.45 14.02 -7.58
N LEU A 324 -18.64 13.39 -6.73
CA LEU A 324 -17.26 13.10 -7.03
C LEU A 324 -17.16 12.21 -8.29
N SER A 325 -16.26 12.55 -9.19
CA SER A 325 -15.99 11.77 -10.39
C SER A 325 -15.11 10.57 -10.07
N ALA A 326 -15.54 9.36 -10.45
CA ALA A 326 -14.72 8.16 -10.35
C ALA A 326 -13.48 8.23 -11.26
N GLN A 327 -13.62 8.82 -12.44
CA GLN A 327 -12.51 9.00 -13.38
C GLN A 327 -11.43 9.92 -12.80
N TRP A 328 -11.84 11.02 -12.16
CA TRP A 328 -10.89 11.89 -11.45
C TRP A 328 -10.21 11.16 -10.31
N LEU A 329 -10.92 10.29 -9.61
CA LEU A 329 -10.34 9.52 -8.52
C LEU A 329 -9.35 8.45 -9.02
N GLU A 330 -9.59 7.83 -10.17
CA GLU A 330 -8.63 6.96 -10.86
C GLU A 330 -7.33 7.74 -11.14
N TRP A 331 -7.45 8.93 -11.74
CA TRP A 331 -6.33 9.82 -11.99
C TRP A 331 -5.61 10.22 -10.70
N LEU A 332 -6.35 10.62 -9.65
CA LEU A 332 -5.77 11.00 -8.35
C LEU A 332 -4.95 9.85 -7.74
N MET A 333 -5.38 8.62 -7.94
CA MET A 333 -4.72 7.40 -7.45
C MET A 333 -3.65 6.86 -8.42
N GLY A 334 -3.39 7.54 -9.54
CA GLY A 334 -2.36 7.17 -10.51
C GLY A 334 -2.72 5.96 -11.36
N TYR A 335 -4.02 5.78 -11.63
CA TYR A 335 -4.50 4.81 -12.61
C TYR A 335 -4.82 5.49 -13.94
N GLU A 336 -4.55 4.82 -15.03
CA GLU A 336 -4.90 5.29 -16.36
C GLU A 336 -6.41 5.51 -16.50
N SER A 337 -6.79 6.51 -17.30
CA SER A 337 -8.21 6.79 -17.56
C SER A 337 -8.92 5.55 -18.08
N GLY A 338 -10.03 5.18 -17.42
CA GLY A 338 -10.80 4.00 -17.80
C GLY A 338 -10.26 2.68 -17.26
N TYR A 339 -9.30 2.67 -16.33
CA TYR A 339 -8.80 1.45 -15.71
C TYR A 339 -9.92 0.55 -15.15
N LEU A 340 -10.97 1.15 -14.60
CA LEU A 340 -12.16 0.46 -14.06
C LEU A 340 -13.33 0.38 -15.05
N SER A 341 -13.13 0.68 -16.33
CA SER A 341 -14.22 0.69 -17.33
C SER A 341 -14.48 -0.68 -17.98
N HIS A 342 -13.74 -1.70 -17.59
CA HIS A 342 -13.84 -3.08 -18.13
C HIS A 342 -14.76 -3.97 -17.33
#